data_a6abd52b713cc97a5e0e7c7a5c8b9501
#
_entry.id   a6abd52b713cc97a5e0e7c7a5c8b9501
#
_cell.length_a   1.000
_cell.length_b   1.000
_cell.length_c   1.000
_cell.angle_alpha   90.00
_cell.angle_beta   90.00
_cell.angle_gamma   90.00
#
_symmetry.space_group_name_H-M   'P 1'
#
loop_
_entity.id
_entity.type
_entity.pdbx_description
1 polymer ?
#
loop_
_entity_poly.entity_id
_entity_poly.type
_entity_poly.pdbx_seq_one_letter_code
_entity_poly.pdbx_strand_id
1 'polypeptide(L)'
;MIAPIGVSSAPRTTPLPGSREALARHLDAVRRGAPDYDQMTTEVAAQMRLSLPLQQPLLARLGALQQLAFRGVSLAGNDLYTASFANGSVTWQIGLLDGGRIGAVAPGPE
;
A
#
# COMPACT_ATOMS: atom_id res chain seq x y z
N MET A 1 6.91 28.40 21.93
CA MET A 1 6.81 27.96 21.33
C MET A 1 6.12 26.96 21.13
N ILE A 2 5.63 26.50 20.79
CA ILE A 2 4.76 25.75 20.46
C ILE A 2 5.11 24.95 19.39
N ALA A 3 6.13 25.21 18.86
CA ALA A 3 6.66 24.49 17.78
C ALA A 3 6.60 22.99 17.93
N PRO A 4 6.76 22.45 19.08
CA PRO A 4 6.72 20.99 19.18
C PRO A 4 5.48 20.38 18.59
N ILE A 5 4.40 21.10 18.66
CA ILE A 5 3.16 20.59 18.14
C ILE A 5 3.23 20.50 16.63
N GLY A 6 3.73 21.53 16.00
CA GLY A 6 3.88 21.51 14.57
C GLY A 6 4.82 20.43 14.11
N VAL A 7 5.88 20.22 14.87
CA VAL A 7 6.83 19.18 14.53
C VAL A 7 6.18 17.81 14.55
N SER A 8 5.42 17.53 15.61
CA SER A 8 4.86 16.20 15.75
C SER A 8 3.81 15.90 14.69
N SER A 9 3.22 16.94 14.08
CA SER A 9 2.23 16.74 13.05
C SER A 9 2.78 16.97 11.65
N ALA A 10 4.06 17.24 11.51
CA ALA A 10 4.66 17.45 10.21
C ALA A 10 4.56 16.16 9.37
N PRO A 11 4.17 16.29 8.09
CA PRO A 11 4.09 15.12 7.25
C PRO A 11 5.46 14.51 7.01
N ARG A 12 5.48 13.21 6.85
CA ARG A 12 6.72 12.52 6.48
C ARG A 12 7.05 12.83 5.04
N THR A 13 8.33 12.87 4.74
CA THR A 13 8.79 13.08 3.36
C THR A 13 9.44 11.81 2.80
N THR A 14 9.52 10.76 3.61
CA THR A 14 10.05 9.47 3.18
C THR A 14 9.09 8.37 3.59
N PRO A 15 9.11 7.23 2.88
CA PRO A 15 8.22 6.13 3.25
C PRO A 15 8.64 5.50 4.57
N LEU A 16 7.70 4.83 5.22
CA LEU A 16 8.04 4.04 6.40
C LEU A 16 8.96 2.90 6.00
N PRO A 17 9.92 2.54 6.88
CA PRO A 17 10.79 1.41 6.59
C PRO A 17 9.98 0.16 6.28
N GLY A 18 10.34 -0.52 5.20
CA GLY A 18 9.68 -1.76 4.80
C GLY A 18 8.39 -1.60 4.02
N SER A 19 7.88 -0.36 3.83
CA SER A 19 6.60 -0.21 3.16
C SER A 19 6.66 -0.59 1.68
N ARG A 20 7.77 -0.28 1.00
CA ARG A 20 7.94 -0.65 -0.40
C ARG A 20 7.93 -2.17 -0.57
N GLU A 21 8.69 -2.87 0.26
CA GLU A 21 8.76 -4.32 0.20
C GLU A 21 7.42 -4.96 0.55
N ALA A 22 6.75 -4.42 1.56
CA ALA A 22 5.44 -4.94 1.94
C ALA A 22 4.43 -4.77 0.82
N LEU A 23 4.42 -3.60 0.16
CA LEU A 23 3.51 -3.37 -0.95
C LEU A 23 3.83 -4.26 -2.13
N ALA A 24 5.12 -4.44 -2.46
CA ALA A 24 5.52 -5.32 -3.56
C ALA A 24 5.04 -6.75 -3.31
N ARG A 25 5.24 -7.27 -2.10
CA ARG A 25 4.78 -8.61 -1.75
C ARG A 25 3.26 -8.72 -1.82
N HIS A 26 2.58 -7.69 -1.34
CA HIS A 26 1.12 -7.66 -1.35
C HIS A 26 0.57 -7.70 -2.78
N LEU A 27 1.09 -6.85 -3.65
CA LEU A 27 0.61 -6.78 -5.03
C LEU A 27 0.85 -8.10 -5.76
N ASP A 28 2.02 -8.71 -5.56
CA ASP A 28 2.30 -9.99 -6.18
C ASP A 28 1.38 -11.08 -5.64
N ALA A 29 1.14 -11.10 -4.34
CA ALA A 29 0.27 -12.09 -3.73
C ALA A 29 -1.17 -11.95 -4.21
N VAL A 30 -1.67 -10.71 -4.32
CA VAL A 30 -3.03 -10.48 -4.84
C VAL A 30 -3.12 -10.93 -6.30
N ARG A 31 -2.10 -10.63 -7.10
CA ARG A 31 -2.09 -11.04 -8.50
C ARG A 31 -2.21 -12.56 -8.62
N ARG A 32 -1.56 -13.28 -7.72
CA ARG A 32 -1.60 -14.74 -7.72
C ARG A 32 -2.85 -15.31 -7.04
N GLY A 33 -3.68 -14.44 -6.46
CA GLY A 33 -4.89 -14.88 -5.76
C GLY A 33 -4.65 -15.43 -4.38
N ALA A 34 -3.51 -15.12 -3.77
CA ALA A 34 -3.12 -15.67 -2.47
C ALA A 34 -2.62 -14.57 -1.52
N PRO A 35 -3.46 -13.58 -1.17
CA PRO A 35 -3.05 -12.53 -0.23
C PRO A 35 -2.64 -13.12 1.10
N ASP A 36 -1.64 -12.51 1.72
CA ASP A 36 -1.18 -12.94 3.04
C ASP A 36 -1.99 -12.23 4.11
N TYR A 37 -3.12 -12.82 4.47
CA TYR A 37 -4.04 -12.22 5.43
C TYR A 37 -3.42 -12.09 6.82
N ASP A 38 -2.43 -12.91 7.15
CA ASP A 38 -1.77 -12.85 8.46
C ASP A 38 -0.94 -11.58 8.64
N GLN A 39 -0.56 -10.93 7.56
CA GLN A 39 0.16 -9.66 7.61
C GLN A 39 -0.76 -8.46 7.67
N MET A 40 -2.05 -8.67 7.70
CA MET A 40 -3.05 -7.60 7.68
C MET A 40 -3.78 -7.52 9.01
N THR A 41 -4.28 -6.32 9.35
CA THR A 41 -5.23 -6.21 10.45
C THR A 41 -6.51 -6.94 10.07
N THR A 42 -7.34 -7.22 11.06
CA THR A 42 -8.63 -7.89 10.84
C THR A 42 -9.48 -7.12 9.84
N GLU A 43 -9.49 -5.79 9.95
CA GLU A 43 -10.28 -4.94 9.07
C GLU A 43 -9.77 -4.99 7.64
N VAL A 44 -8.45 -4.89 7.48
CA VAL A 44 -7.85 -4.93 6.14
C VAL A 44 -8.07 -6.30 5.51
N ALA A 45 -7.92 -7.36 6.28
CA ALA A 45 -8.14 -8.72 5.77
C ALA A 45 -9.58 -8.89 5.29
N ALA A 46 -10.54 -8.36 6.03
CA ALA A 46 -11.95 -8.44 5.63
C ALA A 46 -12.19 -7.69 4.33
N GLN A 47 -11.64 -6.46 4.21
CA GLN A 47 -11.75 -5.68 2.99
C GLN A 47 -11.08 -6.39 1.82
N MET A 48 -9.93 -7.00 2.06
CA MET A 48 -9.20 -7.68 1.00
C MET A 48 -9.98 -8.87 0.47
N ARG A 49 -10.62 -9.63 1.36
CA ARG A 49 -11.45 -10.76 0.92
C ARG A 49 -12.59 -10.31 0.03
N LEU A 50 -13.19 -9.15 0.35
CA LEU A 50 -14.28 -8.60 -0.47
C LEU A 50 -13.78 -8.07 -1.81
N SER A 51 -12.60 -7.47 -1.85
CA SER A 51 -12.12 -6.81 -3.05
C SER A 51 -11.26 -7.71 -3.94
N LEU A 52 -10.86 -8.87 -3.46
CA LEU A 52 -10.01 -9.77 -4.24
C LEU A 52 -10.59 -10.11 -5.61
N PRO A 53 -11.90 -10.42 -5.73
CA PRO A 53 -12.47 -10.73 -7.05
C PRO A 53 -12.37 -9.59 -8.05
N LEU A 54 -12.22 -8.34 -7.57
CA LEU A 54 -12.04 -7.19 -8.45
C LEU A 54 -10.57 -6.89 -8.69
N GLN A 55 -9.74 -7.02 -7.68
CA GLN A 55 -8.33 -6.63 -7.77
C GLN A 55 -7.49 -7.68 -8.49
N GLN A 56 -7.77 -8.95 -8.28
CA GLN A 56 -6.97 -10.00 -8.89
C GLN A 56 -6.99 -9.94 -10.42
N PRO A 57 -8.16 -9.83 -11.08
CA PRO A 57 -8.17 -9.74 -12.54
C PRO A 57 -7.48 -8.47 -13.05
N LEU A 58 -7.62 -7.35 -12.32
CA LEU A 58 -6.94 -6.12 -12.68
C LEU A 58 -5.43 -6.32 -12.67
N LEU A 59 -4.90 -6.88 -11.59
CA LEU A 59 -3.46 -7.09 -11.47
C LEU A 59 -2.97 -8.15 -12.45
N ALA A 60 -3.78 -9.16 -12.75
CA ALA A 60 -3.43 -10.16 -13.74
C ALA A 60 -3.27 -9.53 -15.12
N ARG A 61 -4.14 -8.58 -15.48
CA ARG A 61 -4.04 -7.89 -16.76
C ARG A 61 -2.86 -6.93 -16.81
N LEU A 62 -2.55 -6.30 -15.69
CA LEU A 62 -1.41 -5.37 -15.62
C LEU A 62 -0.08 -6.10 -15.70
N GLY A 63 -0.04 -7.35 -15.29
CA GLY A 63 1.16 -8.17 -15.39
C GLY A 63 2.09 -8.01 -14.19
N ALA A 64 3.33 -8.38 -14.36
CA ALA A 64 4.29 -8.36 -13.25
C ALA A 64 4.63 -6.94 -12.84
N LEU A 65 4.77 -6.72 -11.54
CA LEU A 65 5.21 -5.44 -10.99
C LEU A 65 6.67 -5.22 -11.38
N GLN A 66 6.97 -4.04 -11.90
CA GLN A 66 8.32 -3.69 -12.34
C GLN A 66 8.97 -2.65 -11.44
N GLN A 67 8.17 -1.72 -10.88
CA GLN A 67 8.74 -0.63 -10.10
C GLN A 67 7.70 -0.04 -9.18
N LEU A 68 8.15 0.41 -8.01
CA LEU A 68 7.36 1.21 -7.08
C LEU A 68 8.08 2.53 -6.85
N ALA A 69 7.45 3.63 -7.22
CA ALA A 69 8.01 4.95 -7.06
C ALA A 69 7.24 5.69 -5.95
N PHE A 70 7.95 6.08 -4.90
CA PHE A 70 7.32 6.79 -3.79
C PHE A 70 6.86 8.16 -4.25
N ARG A 71 5.61 8.51 -3.93
CA ARG A 71 4.99 9.76 -4.37
C ARG A 71 4.75 10.75 -3.23
N GLY A 72 4.76 10.28 -2.01
CA GLY A 72 4.48 11.11 -0.86
C GLY A 72 3.60 10.38 0.14
N VAL A 73 3.04 11.14 1.06
CA VAL A 73 2.19 10.60 2.13
C VAL A 73 0.80 11.19 1.99
N SER A 74 -0.23 10.34 2.07
CA SER A 74 -1.61 10.78 1.95
C SER A 74 -2.05 11.55 3.20
N LEU A 75 -3.22 12.17 3.12
CA LEU A 75 -3.79 12.88 4.27
C LEU A 75 -4.03 11.93 5.45
N ALA A 76 -4.29 10.66 5.16
CA ALA A 76 -4.48 9.67 6.20
C ALA A 76 -3.17 9.12 6.77
N GLY A 77 -2.02 9.58 6.25
CA GLY A 77 -0.73 9.15 6.73
C GLY A 77 -0.19 7.90 6.06
N ASN A 78 -0.79 7.47 4.96
CA ASN A 78 -0.35 6.28 4.23
C ASN A 78 0.68 6.65 3.18
N ASP A 79 1.59 5.73 2.90
CA ASP A 79 2.58 5.93 1.84
C ASP A 79 1.93 5.73 0.47
N LEU A 80 2.16 6.68 -0.44
CA LEU A 80 1.64 6.61 -1.80
C LEU A 80 2.76 6.20 -2.74
N TYR A 81 2.46 5.23 -3.60
CA TYR A 81 3.40 4.77 -4.62
C TYR A 81 2.71 4.73 -5.98
N THR A 82 3.47 5.05 -7.01
CA THR A 82 3.06 4.69 -8.37
C THR A 82 3.64 3.30 -8.64
N ALA A 83 2.76 2.35 -8.85
CA ALA A 83 3.14 0.97 -9.15
C ALA A 83 3.13 0.80 -10.66
N SER A 84 4.29 0.52 -11.25
CA SER A 84 4.44 0.31 -12.67
C SER A 84 4.51 -1.17 -12.95
N PHE A 85 3.63 -1.64 -13.83
CA PHE A 85 3.53 -3.03 -14.21
C PHE A 85 3.89 -3.18 -15.68
N ALA A 86 3.99 -4.41 -16.15
CA ALA A 86 4.34 -4.67 -17.55
C ALA A 86 3.38 -3.97 -18.52
N ASN A 87 2.10 -3.88 -18.18
CA ASN A 87 1.08 -3.38 -19.09
C ASN A 87 0.35 -2.13 -18.58
N GLY A 88 0.94 -1.38 -17.67
CA GLY A 88 0.31 -0.16 -17.18
C GLY A 88 0.79 0.22 -15.80
N SER A 89 0.24 1.30 -15.25
CA SER A 89 0.61 1.74 -13.91
C SER A 89 -0.63 2.23 -13.16
N VAL A 90 -0.57 2.09 -11.84
CA VAL A 90 -1.67 2.48 -10.94
C VAL A 90 -1.06 3.04 -9.68
N THR A 91 -1.64 4.09 -9.12
CA THR A 91 -1.25 4.57 -7.81
C THR A 91 -1.83 3.66 -6.75
N TRP A 92 -1.01 3.35 -5.74
CA TRP A 92 -1.41 2.49 -4.64
C TRP A 92 -0.96 3.10 -3.34
N GLN A 93 -1.74 2.90 -2.28
CA GLN A 93 -1.33 3.39 -0.97
C GLN A 93 -1.23 2.23 0.01
N ILE A 94 -0.31 2.37 0.98
CA ILE A 94 -0.12 1.38 2.01
C ILE A 94 0.25 2.08 3.32
N GLY A 95 -0.35 1.63 4.42
CA GLY A 95 -0.02 2.09 5.75
C GLY A 95 0.40 0.92 6.61
N LEU A 96 1.62 0.97 7.13
CA LEU A 96 2.12 -0.06 8.03
C LEU A 96 1.93 0.38 9.48
N LEU A 97 1.60 -0.58 10.31
CA LEU A 97 1.54 -0.40 11.75
C LEU A 97 2.84 -0.89 12.39
N ASP A 98 2.97 -0.66 13.68
CA ASP A 98 4.09 -1.20 14.43
C ASP A 98 4.12 -2.72 14.24
N GLY A 99 5.31 -3.27 14.07
CA GLY A 99 5.46 -4.67 13.79
C GLY A 99 5.32 -5.04 12.33
N GLY A 100 5.05 -4.06 11.46
CA GLY A 100 5.02 -4.30 10.02
C GLY A 100 3.71 -4.83 9.47
N ARG A 101 2.65 -4.87 10.28
CA ARG A 101 1.35 -5.30 9.78
C ARG A 101 0.73 -4.22 8.91
N ILE A 102 -0.02 -4.65 7.91
CA ILE A 102 -0.68 -3.74 6.99
C ILE A 102 -1.97 -3.24 7.63
N GLY A 103 -2.01 -1.95 7.93
CA GLY A 103 -3.18 -1.30 8.52
C GLY A 103 -4.04 -0.58 7.52
N ALA A 104 -3.54 -0.40 6.29
CA ALA A 104 -4.29 0.19 5.18
C ALA A 104 -3.61 -0.19 3.89
N VAL A 105 -4.37 -0.55 2.88
CA VAL A 105 -3.83 -0.78 1.54
C VAL A 105 -4.98 -0.70 0.56
N ALA A 106 -4.80 0.09 -0.51
CA ALA A 106 -5.85 0.26 -1.50
C ALA A 106 -5.28 0.87 -2.78
N PRO A 107 -5.87 0.58 -3.93
CA PRO A 107 -5.51 1.28 -5.16
C PRO A 107 -6.05 2.70 -5.14
N GLY A 108 -5.40 3.57 -5.91
CA GLY A 108 -5.83 4.94 -6.07
C GLY A 108 -5.23 5.88 -5.05
N PRO A 109 -5.25 7.19 -5.37
CA PRO A 109 -4.89 8.21 -4.38
C PRO A 109 -6.04 8.30 -3.40
N GLU A 110 -5.84 8.77 -2.26
CA GLU A 110 -6.96 8.86 -1.36
C GLU A 110 -8.13 9.62 -1.95
#